data_b673c97739b00abd252c8bea39e4ff70
#
_entry.id   b673c97739b00abd252c8bea39e4ff70
#
_cell.length_a   1.000
_cell.length_b   1.000
_cell.length_c   1.000
_cell.angle_alpha   90.00
_cell.angle_beta   90.00
_cell.angle_gamma   90.00
#
_symmetry.space_group_name_H-M   'P 1'
#
loop_
_entity.id
_entity.type
_entity.pdbx_description
1 polymer ?
#
loop_
_entity_poly.entity_id
_entity_poly.type
_entity_poly.pdbx_seq_one_letter_code
_entity_poly.pdbx_strand_id
1 'polypeptide(L)'
;MTRVVRFHQTGGPDVLQLENEILGEPGAGEARIRIQSIGLNRAEVAFRSGTYIEQPVFPSRIGYEAAGTIEALGDAKSGFKTGDAVCILPEFSMTRYGVCAESAIVPSAALIKRPAELDEVEAAAVWMPYMTAWGALSELA
;
A
#
# COMPACT_ATOMS: atom_id res chain seq x y z
N MET A 1 -4.42 16.61 7.07
CA MET A 1 -4.22 16.50 5.61
C MET A 1 -2.98 15.67 5.36
N THR A 2 -2.99 14.79 4.36
CA THR A 2 -1.85 13.98 3.90
C THR A 2 -1.61 14.23 2.43
N ARG A 3 -0.37 14.15 1.98
CA ARG A 3 -0.06 14.15 0.55
C ARG A 3 -0.20 12.74 0.01
N VAL A 4 -0.78 12.63 -1.18
CA VAL A 4 -1.05 11.37 -1.86
C VAL A 4 -0.73 11.49 -3.33
N VAL A 5 -0.18 10.45 -3.94
CA VAL A 5 -0.04 10.36 -5.39
C VAL A 5 -1.33 9.80 -5.98
N ARG A 6 -1.90 10.54 -6.92
CA ARG A 6 -3.12 10.16 -7.66
C ARG A 6 -2.96 10.35 -9.15
N PHE A 7 -3.88 9.76 -9.89
CA PHE A 7 -4.02 10.03 -11.32
C PHE A 7 -5.50 10.01 -11.72
N HIS A 8 -5.83 10.81 -12.75
CA HIS A 8 -7.20 11.07 -13.19
C HIS A 8 -7.51 10.45 -14.56
N GLN A 9 -6.52 9.88 -15.21
CA GLN A 9 -6.61 9.14 -16.46
C GLN A 9 -5.42 8.20 -16.58
N THR A 10 -5.54 7.15 -17.37
CA THR A 10 -4.41 6.28 -17.69
C THR A 10 -3.40 6.99 -18.57
N GLY A 11 -2.12 6.62 -18.46
CA GLY A 11 -1.09 7.24 -19.28
C GLY A 11 0.35 6.97 -18.81
N GLY A 12 1.26 7.82 -19.25
CA GLY A 12 2.67 7.85 -18.88
C GLY A 12 2.90 8.35 -17.44
N PRO A 13 4.15 8.48 -16.99
CA PRO A 13 4.47 8.97 -15.64
C PRO A 13 3.90 10.36 -15.34
N ASP A 14 3.68 11.16 -16.36
CA ASP A 14 3.16 12.53 -16.33
C ASP A 14 1.70 12.64 -15.85
N VAL A 15 0.95 11.55 -15.82
CA VAL A 15 -0.41 11.55 -15.27
C VAL A 15 -0.44 11.51 -13.74
N LEU A 16 0.70 11.16 -13.09
CA LEU A 16 0.80 11.12 -11.64
C LEU A 16 0.88 12.52 -11.06
N GLN A 17 -0.01 12.82 -10.13
CA GLN A 17 -0.11 14.12 -9.48
C GLN A 17 0.02 13.97 -7.97
N LEU A 18 0.74 14.89 -7.33
CA LEU A 18 0.81 14.97 -5.87
C LEU A 18 -0.30 15.89 -5.38
N GLU A 19 -1.25 15.33 -4.65
CA GLU A 19 -2.42 16.02 -4.15
C GLU A 19 -2.50 15.99 -2.63
N ASN A 20 -3.30 16.89 -2.06
CA ASN A 20 -3.64 16.87 -0.63
C ASN A 20 -4.99 16.19 -0.42
N GLU A 21 -5.06 15.33 0.57
CA GLU A 21 -6.27 14.62 0.94
C GLU A 21 -6.54 14.71 2.45
N ILE A 22 -7.80 14.75 2.83
CA ILE A 22 -8.22 14.57 4.21
C ILE A 22 -8.57 13.10 4.39
N LEU A 23 -7.71 12.36 5.09
CA LEU A 23 -8.03 10.99 5.49
C LEU A 23 -9.07 11.03 6.61
N GLY A 24 -10.12 10.22 6.47
CA GLY A 24 -11.05 9.92 7.56
C GLY A 24 -10.43 9.04 8.64
N GLU A 25 -11.23 8.64 9.61
CA GLU A 25 -10.86 7.59 10.56
C GLU A 25 -10.97 6.21 9.89
N PRO A 26 -10.07 5.25 10.23
CA PRO A 26 -10.17 3.89 9.72
C PRO A 26 -11.46 3.22 10.20
N GLY A 27 -12.16 2.53 9.32
CA GLY A 27 -13.33 1.72 9.64
C GLY A 27 -12.96 0.40 10.29
N ALA A 28 -13.97 -0.38 10.69
CA ALA A 28 -13.75 -1.73 11.24
C ALA A 28 -12.94 -2.60 10.25
N GLY A 29 -11.90 -3.25 10.72
CA GLY A 29 -10.97 -4.04 9.90
C GLY A 29 -9.95 -3.21 9.11
N GLU A 30 -9.87 -1.90 9.35
CA GLU A 30 -8.90 -1.01 8.70
C GLU A 30 -7.91 -0.41 9.72
N ALA A 31 -6.78 0.04 9.22
CA ALA A 31 -5.78 0.77 9.99
C ALA A 31 -5.26 1.96 9.17
N ARG A 32 -4.98 3.08 9.85
CA ARG A 32 -4.25 4.21 9.27
C ARG A 32 -2.77 4.08 9.59
N ILE A 33 -1.96 4.09 8.55
CA ILE A 33 -0.52 3.91 8.61
C ILE A 33 0.17 5.19 8.17
N ARG A 34 1.09 5.71 8.98
CA ARG A 34 2.07 6.69 8.54
C ARG A 34 3.16 5.96 7.75
N ILE A 35 3.22 6.25 6.47
CA ILE A 35 4.15 5.61 5.54
C ILE A 35 5.56 6.21 5.74
N GLN A 36 6.55 5.36 5.86
CA GLN A 36 7.97 5.72 5.99
C GLN A 36 8.73 5.42 4.70
N SER A 37 8.39 4.30 4.04
CA SER A 37 8.99 3.89 2.77
C SER A 37 7.96 3.17 1.91
N ILE A 38 8.12 3.25 0.60
CA ILE A 38 7.22 2.67 -0.42
C ILE A 38 8.04 1.78 -1.33
N GLY A 39 7.59 0.55 -1.57
CA GLY A 39 8.10 -0.32 -2.61
C GLY A 39 7.49 0.05 -3.96
N LEU A 40 8.32 0.12 -5.00
CA LEU A 40 7.89 0.40 -6.37
C LEU A 40 7.98 -0.86 -7.21
N ASN A 41 6.88 -1.21 -7.86
CA ASN A 41 6.75 -2.45 -8.60
C ASN A 41 6.26 -2.23 -10.04
N ARG A 42 6.46 -3.22 -10.89
CA ARG A 42 5.97 -3.20 -12.27
C ARG A 42 4.44 -3.14 -12.35
N ALA A 43 3.76 -3.64 -11.31
CA ALA A 43 2.30 -3.60 -11.19
C ALA A 43 1.75 -2.17 -11.25
N GLU A 44 2.37 -1.20 -10.56
CA GLU A 44 1.97 0.21 -10.58
C GLU A 44 2.10 0.82 -11.98
N VAL A 45 3.14 0.43 -12.73
CA VAL A 45 3.32 0.89 -14.12
C VAL A 45 2.18 0.38 -15.00
N ALA A 46 1.87 -0.91 -14.90
CA ALA A 46 0.78 -1.53 -15.66
C ALA A 46 -0.59 -0.95 -15.26
N PHE A 47 -0.84 -0.76 -13.95
CA PHE A 47 -2.07 -0.18 -13.43
C PHE A 47 -2.28 1.25 -13.92
N ARG A 48 -1.27 2.10 -13.79
CA ARG A 48 -1.31 3.48 -14.30
C ARG A 48 -1.53 3.55 -15.82
N SER A 49 -0.97 2.60 -16.56
CA SER A 49 -1.12 2.54 -18.03
C SER A 49 -2.43 1.90 -18.48
N GLY A 50 -3.26 1.38 -17.57
CA GLY A 50 -4.53 0.72 -17.90
C GLY A 50 -4.36 -0.69 -18.48
N THR A 51 -3.21 -1.33 -18.27
CA THR A 51 -2.90 -2.69 -18.78
C THR A 51 -2.83 -3.74 -17.67
N TYR A 52 -3.12 -3.35 -16.44
CA TYR A 52 -3.15 -4.26 -15.29
C TYR A 52 -4.50 -5.00 -15.21
N ILE A 53 -4.50 -6.11 -14.47
CA ILE A 53 -5.70 -6.92 -14.27
C ILE A 53 -6.84 -6.14 -13.57
N GLU A 54 -6.49 -5.29 -12.62
CA GLU A 54 -7.40 -4.33 -12.00
C GLU A 54 -7.40 -3.04 -12.82
N GLN A 55 -8.59 -2.52 -13.13
CA GLN A 55 -8.70 -1.22 -13.81
C GLN A 55 -8.87 -0.09 -12.78
N PRO A 56 -8.20 1.05 -12.96
CA PRO A 56 -8.33 2.18 -12.04
C PRO A 56 -9.71 2.82 -12.09
N VAL A 57 -10.24 3.22 -10.95
CA VAL A 57 -11.41 4.07 -10.82
C VAL A 57 -10.94 5.48 -10.45
N PHE A 58 -11.21 6.45 -11.30
CA PHE A 58 -10.67 7.81 -11.17
C PHE A 58 -11.51 8.71 -10.23
N PRO A 59 -10.84 9.59 -9.46
CA PRO A 59 -9.40 9.70 -9.28
C PRO A 59 -8.85 8.49 -8.53
N SER A 60 -7.81 7.85 -9.05
CA SER A 60 -7.25 6.63 -8.48
C SER A 60 -6.00 6.90 -7.64
N ARG A 61 -5.85 6.18 -6.55
CA ARG A 61 -4.60 6.03 -5.81
C ARG A 61 -3.70 5.01 -6.51
N ILE A 62 -2.47 4.85 -6.02
CA ILE A 62 -1.48 3.92 -6.55
C ILE A 62 -0.58 3.41 -5.41
N GLY A 63 0.10 2.28 -5.62
CA GLY A 63 1.06 1.67 -4.69
C GLY A 63 0.50 0.45 -3.96
N TYR A 64 1.27 -0.64 -3.95
CA TYR A 64 0.88 -1.92 -3.35
C TYR A 64 1.57 -2.23 -2.03
N GLU A 65 2.84 -1.86 -1.87
CA GLU A 65 3.59 -2.21 -0.68
C GLU A 65 4.30 -1.01 -0.06
N ALA A 66 4.40 -1.03 1.24
CA ALA A 66 5.06 0.00 2.02
C ALA A 66 5.48 -0.53 3.39
N ALA A 67 6.31 0.23 4.08
CA ALA A 67 6.57 0.08 5.50
C ALA A 67 6.22 1.37 6.23
N GLY A 68 5.76 1.24 7.48
CA GLY A 68 5.36 2.40 8.26
C GLY A 68 4.99 2.07 9.69
N THR A 69 4.30 3.00 10.33
CA THR A 69 3.86 2.91 11.72
C THR A 69 2.37 3.13 11.82
N ILE A 70 1.68 2.31 12.60
CA ILE A 70 0.23 2.44 12.83
C ILE A 70 -0.06 3.73 13.60
N GLU A 71 -0.88 4.61 13.01
CA GLU A 71 -1.38 5.83 13.64
C GLU A 71 -2.72 5.63 14.32
N ALA A 72 -3.61 4.85 13.72
CA ALA A 72 -4.94 4.55 14.25
C ALA A 72 -5.44 3.19 13.76
N LEU A 73 -6.33 2.59 14.53
CA LEU A 73 -7.01 1.33 14.22
C LEU A 73 -8.51 1.54 14.26
N GLY A 74 -9.23 0.97 13.31
CA GLY A 74 -10.68 1.01 13.27
C GLY A 74 -11.36 0.08 14.29
N ASP A 75 -10.66 -0.95 14.74
CA ASP A 75 -11.09 -1.81 15.84
C ASP A 75 -9.88 -2.43 16.57
N ALA A 76 -10.14 -2.91 17.81
CA ALA A 76 -9.11 -3.51 18.67
C ALA A 76 -8.83 -5.00 18.37
N LYS A 77 -9.48 -5.59 17.38
CA LYS A 77 -9.41 -7.05 17.13
C LYS A 77 -8.28 -7.47 16.18
N SER A 78 -7.56 -6.53 15.63
CA SER A 78 -6.53 -6.78 14.61
C SER A 78 -5.25 -7.46 15.12
N GLY A 79 -5.05 -7.56 16.43
CA GLY A 79 -3.77 -8.02 17.00
C GLY A 79 -2.64 -6.99 16.95
N PHE A 80 -2.94 -5.79 16.47
CA PHE A 80 -2.03 -4.64 16.39
C PHE A 80 -2.39 -3.56 17.41
N LYS A 81 -1.47 -2.63 17.62
CA LYS A 81 -1.68 -1.40 18.42
C LYS A 81 -1.05 -0.19 17.73
N THR A 82 -1.53 0.98 18.04
CA THR A 82 -0.92 2.25 17.63
C THR A 82 0.56 2.28 18.05
N GLY A 83 1.43 2.69 17.14
CA GLY A 83 2.88 2.71 17.31
C GLY A 83 3.59 1.44 16.83
N ASP A 84 2.87 0.37 16.49
CA ASP A 84 3.51 -0.82 15.91
C ASP A 84 4.12 -0.49 14.54
N ALA A 85 5.37 -0.93 14.34
CA ALA A 85 6.03 -0.91 13.04
C ALA A 85 5.51 -2.07 12.19
N VAL A 86 5.06 -1.77 10.97
CA VAL A 86 4.40 -2.74 10.09
C VAL A 86 4.90 -2.66 8.65
N CYS A 87 4.76 -3.78 7.95
CA CYS A 87 4.79 -3.85 6.49
C CYS A 87 3.37 -4.00 5.97
N ILE A 88 3.12 -3.44 4.80
CA ILE A 88 1.85 -3.53 4.08
C ILE A 88 2.03 -4.48 2.91
N LEU A 89 1.25 -5.55 2.90
CA LEU A 89 1.25 -6.58 1.86
C LEU A 89 0.30 -6.21 0.71
N PRO A 90 0.56 -6.66 -0.52
CA PRO A 90 -0.26 -6.33 -1.70
C PRO A 90 -1.57 -7.15 -1.77
N GLU A 91 -2.36 -7.14 -0.70
CA GLU A 91 -3.61 -7.91 -0.57
C GLU A 91 -4.87 -7.01 -0.62
N PHE A 92 -4.88 -6.01 -1.50
CA PHE A 92 -5.99 -5.06 -1.62
C PHE A 92 -6.12 -4.45 -3.01
N SER A 93 -7.24 -3.80 -3.27
CA SER A 93 -7.45 -2.98 -4.46
C SER A 93 -6.61 -1.70 -4.39
N MET A 94 -5.74 -1.49 -5.35
CA MET A 94 -4.85 -0.32 -5.44
C MET A 94 -5.65 0.98 -5.62
N THR A 95 -6.75 0.93 -6.36
CA THR A 95 -7.60 2.09 -6.56
C THR A 95 -8.23 2.60 -5.26
N ARG A 96 -8.53 1.68 -4.32
CA ARG A 96 -9.14 2.01 -3.02
C ARG A 96 -8.12 2.32 -1.93
N TYR A 97 -7.05 1.53 -1.86
CA TYR A 97 -6.14 1.50 -0.72
C TYR A 97 -4.69 1.83 -1.09
N GLY A 98 -4.43 2.38 -2.27
CA GLY A 98 -3.07 2.67 -2.73
C GLY A 98 -2.25 3.45 -1.71
N VAL A 99 -1.00 3.00 -1.49
CA VAL A 99 -0.13 3.41 -0.38
C VAL A 99 0.92 4.46 -0.76
N CYS A 100 0.92 4.96 -2.00
CA CYS A 100 1.83 6.03 -2.40
C CYS A 100 1.37 7.38 -1.81
N ALA A 101 1.59 7.56 -0.51
CA ALA A 101 1.12 8.68 0.30
C ALA A 101 1.99 8.85 1.55
N GLU A 102 1.84 9.97 2.27
CA GLU A 102 2.44 10.13 3.61
C GLU A 102 1.72 9.32 4.67
N SER A 103 0.39 9.21 4.54
CA SER A 103 -0.44 8.31 5.36
C SER A 103 -1.51 7.66 4.47
N ALA A 104 -1.83 6.40 4.75
CA ALA A 104 -2.86 5.65 4.03
C ALA A 104 -3.71 4.84 5.00
N ILE A 105 -4.98 4.64 4.65
CA ILE A 105 -5.84 3.65 5.32
C ILE A 105 -5.76 2.38 4.49
N VAL A 106 -5.53 1.23 5.15
CA VAL A 106 -5.41 -0.08 4.51
C VAL A 106 -6.17 -1.13 5.33
N PRO A 107 -6.56 -2.28 4.73
CA PRO A 107 -7.12 -3.38 5.50
C PRO A 107 -6.10 -3.88 6.54
N SER A 108 -6.53 -4.10 7.78
CA SER A 108 -5.66 -4.66 8.82
C SER A 108 -5.16 -6.07 8.48
N ALA A 109 -5.90 -6.82 7.66
CA ALA A 109 -5.49 -8.12 7.14
C ALA A 109 -4.24 -8.05 6.24
N ALA A 110 -4.02 -6.91 5.58
CA ALA A 110 -2.84 -6.68 4.75
C ALA A 110 -1.59 -6.24 5.55
N LEU A 111 -1.66 -6.24 6.89
CA LEU A 111 -0.55 -5.83 7.74
C LEU A 111 0.17 -7.04 8.33
N ILE A 112 1.48 -6.93 8.38
CA ILE A 112 2.32 -7.79 9.23
C ILE A 112 3.26 -6.92 10.07
N LYS A 113 3.68 -7.41 11.22
CA LYS A 113 4.72 -6.73 12.01
C LYS A 113 6.01 -6.72 11.22
N ARG A 114 6.65 -5.57 11.15
CA ARG A 114 7.96 -5.45 10.52
C ARG A 114 8.97 -6.29 11.29
N PRO A 115 9.72 -7.20 10.63
CA PRO A 115 10.85 -7.90 11.24
C PRO A 115 11.86 -6.89 11.79
N ALA A 116 12.40 -7.15 12.98
CA ALA A 116 13.30 -6.23 13.65
C ALA A 116 14.64 -6.04 12.91
N GLU A 117 15.01 -7.03 12.11
CA GLU A 117 16.23 -7.07 11.30
C GLU A 117 16.17 -6.22 10.04
N LEU A 118 14.95 -5.85 9.59
CA LEU A 118 14.76 -5.03 8.39
C LEU A 118 14.52 -3.57 8.79
N ASP A 119 15.25 -2.66 8.17
CA ASP A 119 14.89 -1.26 8.22
C ASP A 119 13.62 -0.98 7.40
N GLU A 120 13.10 0.24 7.44
CA GLU A 120 11.87 0.60 6.73
C GLU A 120 12.01 0.57 5.21
N VAL A 121 13.22 0.78 4.68
CA VAL A 121 13.47 0.77 3.22
C VAL A 121 13.49 -0.66 2.72
N GLU A 122 14.24 -1.54 3.38
CA GLU A 122 14.27 -2.96 3.09
C GLU A 122 12.88 -3.59 3.25
N ALA A 123 12.20 -3.28 4.35
CA ALA A 123 10.87 -3.80 4.66
C ALA A 123 9.79 -3.39 3.65
N ALA A 124 9.95 -2.24 2.98
CA ALA A 124 9.02 -1.78 1.94
C ALA A 124 9.27 -2.42 0.58
N ALA A 125 10.40 -3.10 0.35
CA ALA A 125 10.82 -3.59 -0.97
C ALA A 125 10.86 -5.13 -1.07
N VAL A 126 10.49 -5.84 -0.01
CA VAL A 126 10.67 -7.31 0.07
C VAL A 126 9.44 -8.08 -0.37
N TRP A 127 8.25 -7.61 -0.01
CA TRP A 127 7.07 -8.47 -0.02
C TRP A 127 6.55 -8.75 -1.42
N MET A 128 6.29 -7.73 -2.23
CA MET A 128 5.75 -7.93 -3.59
C MET A 128 6.66 -8.79 -4.46
N PRO A 129 7.99 -8.53 -4.56
CA PRO A 129 8.88 -9.34 -5.38
C PRO A 129 9.01 -10.77 -4.88
N TYR A 130 9.19 -10.97 -3.57
CA TYR A 130 9.44 -12.30 -3.02
C TYR A 130 8.17 -13.15 -2.96
N MET A 131 7.01 -12.59 -2.65
CA MET A 131 5.73 -13.30 -2.72
C MET A 131 5.41 -13.72 -4.15
N THR A 132 5.70 -12.86 -5.14
CA THR A 132 5.54 -13.20 -6.56
C THR A 132 6.45 -14.35 -6.96
N ALA A 133 7.73 -14.30 -6.58
CA ALA A 133 8.68 -15.37 -6.86
C ALA A 133 8.31 -16.67 -6.14
N TRP A 134 7.92 -16.59 -4.87
CA TRP A 134 7.48 -17.74 -4.09
C TRP A 134 6.27 -18.42 -4.74
N GLY A 135 5.22 -17.67 -5.05
CA GLY A 135 4.02 -18.22 -5.70
C GLY A 135 4.33 -18.90 -7.03
N ALA A 136 5.21 -18.32 -7.85
CA ALA A 136 5.62 -18.93 -9.12
C ALA A 136 6.39 -20.24 -8.93
N LEU A 137 7.26 -20.31 -7.92
CA LEU A 137 8.16 -21.46 -7.71
C LEU A 137 7.54 -22.58 -6.85
N SER A 138 6.61 -22.25 -5.94
CA SER A 138 6.07 -23.23 -5.00
C SER A 138 4.64 -23.65 -5.28
N GLU A 139 3.84 -22.79 -5.95
CA GLU A 139 2.41 -23.05 -6.15
C GLU A 139 2.07 -23.37 -7.62
N LEU A 140 2.90 -22.91 -8.57
CA LEU A 140 2.64 -23.04 -10.00
C LEU A 140 3.64 -23.95 -10.73
N ALA A 141 4.70 -24.38 -10.05
CA ALA A 141 5.75 -25.25 -10.64
C ALA A 141 5.38 -26.74 -10.60
#